data_12dc8f86a4f50086762646c43923ad91
#
_entry.id   12dc8f86a4f50086762646c43923ad91
#
_cell.length_a   1.000
_cell.length_b   1.000
_cell.length_c   1.000
_cell.angle_alpha   90.00
_cell.angle_beta   90.00
_cell.angle_gamma   90.00
#
_symmetry.space_group_name_H-M   'P 1'
#
loop_
_entity.id
_entity.type
_entity.pdbx_description
1 polymer ?
#
loop_
_entity_poly.entity_id
_entity_poly.type
_entity_poly.pdbx_seq_one_letter_code
_entity_poly.pdbx_strand_id
1 'polypeptide(L)'
;MRRISCLVVLSFLALLVFVPVAQAHQHQDMMGQSTPKLWSVAIEDFYFEPADAAIQPGDTITWVNKGNHPHTVTSGDGPFDSEVLNPGESFSVAFTKAGTFTYHCEIHPDMRASVVVKR
;
A
#
# COMPACT_ATOMS: atom_id res chain seq x y z
N MET A 1 -25.65 -41.19 -79.68
CA MET A 1 -25.99 -41.30 -78.25
C MET A 1 -24.84 -40.82 -77.43
N ARG A 2 -24.87 -39.62 -76.98
CA ARG A 2 -23.85 -39.06 -76.10
C ARG A 2 -24.52 -38.53 -74.82
N ARG A 3 -24.19 -39.14 -73.71
CA ARG A 3 -24.69 -38.74 -72.40
C ARG A 3 -23.75 -37.64 -71.88
N ILE A 4 -24.27 -36.48 -71.70
CA ILE A 4 -23.56 -35.37 -71.10
C ILE A 4 -23.79 -35.53 -69.62
N SER A 5 -22.77 -35.90 -68.88
CA SER A 5 -22.79 -35.90 -67.41
C SER A 5 -22.58 -34.45 -66.92
N CYS A 6 -23.61 -33.92 -66.35
CA CYS A 6 -23.57 -32.63 -65.67
C CYS A 6 -22.86 -32.80 -64.33
N LEU A 7 -21.63 -32.34 -64.23
CA LEU A 7 -20.87 -32.22 -62.99
C LEU A 7 -21.40 -30.97 -62.24
N VAL A 8 -22.19 -31.24 -61.22
CA VAL A 8 -22.58 -30.19 -60.27
C VAL A 8 -21.42 -29.99 -59.32
N VAL A 9 -20.68 -28.94 -59.51
CA VAL A 9 -19.68 -28.50 -58.54
C VAL A 9 -20.41 -27.76 -57.44
N LEU A 10 -20.64 -28.41 -56.34
CA LEU A 10 -21.11 -27.80 -55.12
C LEU A 10 -19.94 -27.01 -54.50
N SER A 11 -19.92 -25.73 -54.74
CA SER A 11 -19.03 -24.81 -54.06
C SER A 11 -19.53 -24.59 -52.65
N PHE A 12 -18.95 -25.29 -51.70
CA PHE A 12 -19.15 -24.99 -50.29
C PHE A 12 -18.42 -23.67 -49.94
N LEU A 13 -19.15 -22.57 -49.97
CA LEU A 13 -18.70 -21.29 -49.44
C LEU A 13 -18.74 -21.42 -47.89
N ALA A 14 -17.63 -21.79 -47.29
CA ALA A 14 -17.50 -21.73 -45.85
C ALA A 14 -17.52 -20.27 -45.42
N LEU A 15 -18.69 -19.84 -44.96
CA LEU A 15 -18.84 -18.52 -44.32
C LEU A 15 -18.12 -18.59 -42.97
N LEU A 16 -16.87 -18.14 -42.94
CA LEU A 16 -16.16 -17.87 -41.69
C LEU A 16 -16.89 -16.75 -40.97
N VAL A 17 -17.79 -17.12 -40.05
CA VAL A 17 -18.36 -16.17 -39.11
C VAL A 17 -17.25 -15.78 -38.16
N PHE A 18 -16.65 -14.64 -38.45
CA PHE A 18 -15.73 -14.00 -37.53
C PHE A 18 -16.58 -13.46 -36.37
N VAL A 19 -16.68 -14.24 -35.29
CA VAL A 19 -17.22 -13.75 -34.03
C VAL A 19 -16.16 -12.85 -33.45
N PRO A 20 -16.36 -11.54 -33.32
CA PRO A 20 -15.44 -10.72 -32.58
C PRO A 20 -15.51 -11.19 -31.12
N VAL A 21 -14.46 -11.83 -30.66
CA VAL A 21 -14.25 -12.00 -29.23
C VAL A 21 -14.13 -10.59 -28.69
N ALA A 22 -15.23 -10.07 -28.18
CA ALA A 22 -15.18 -8.88 -27.36
C ALA A 22 -14.26 -9.22 -26.17
N GLN A 23 -13.02 -8.81 -26.27
CA GLN A 23 -12.14 -8.76 -25.10
C GLN A 23 -12.81 -7.80 -24.14
N ALA A 24 -13.56 -8.38 -23.21
CA ALA A 24 -13.95 -7.65 -22.04
C ALA A 24 -12.64 -7.23 -21.38
N HIS A 25 -12.25 -5.99 -21.58
CA HIS A 25 -11.27 -5.34 -20.74
C HIS A 25 -11.92 -5.37 -19.36
N GLN A 26 -11.52 -6.35 -18.57
CA GLN A 26 -11.77 -6.30 -17.15
C GLN A 26 -10.96 -5.10 -16.66
N HIS A 27 -11.58 -3.95 -16.68
CA HIS A 27 -11.25 -2.93 -15.75
C HIS A 27 -11.50 -3.55 -14.37
N GLN A 28 -10.47 -4.15 -13.82
CA GLN A 28 -10.43 -4.33 -12.39
C GLN A 28 -10.41 -2.92 -11.85
N ASP A 29 -11.60 -2.41 -11.60
CA ASP A 29 -11.77 -1.24 -10.78
C ASP A 29 -11.10 -1.54 -9.45
N MET A 30 -9.85 -1.09 -9.31
CA MET A 30 -9.19 -0.97 -8.02
C MET A 30 -9.86 0.18 -7.26
N MET A 31 -11.18 0.12 -7.18
CA MET A 31 -11.96 1.00 -6.36
C MET A 31 -11.63 0.70 -4.90
N GLY A 32 -10.81 1.55 -4.30
CA GLY A 32 -10.52 1.56 -2.88
C GLY A 32 -9.10 1.27 -2.45
N GLN A 33 -8.16 0.99 -3.36
CA GLN A 33 -6.75 0.95 -2.98
C GLN A 33 -6.13 2.33 -3.23
N SER A 34 -6.09 3.13 -2.16
CA SER A 34 -5.26 4.31 -2.17
C SER A 34 -3.81 3.89 -2.38
N THR A 35 -3.10 4.59 -3.26
CA THR A 35 -1.66 4.38 -3.43
C THR A 35 -0.98 4.57 -2.08
N PRO A 36 -0.13 3.62 -1.63
CA PRO A 36 0.60 3.76 -0.38
C PRO A 36 1.38 5.06 -0.33
N LYS A 37 1.30 5.75 0.80
CA LYS A 37 1.99 7.01 1.02
C LYS A 37 3.12 6.84 2.02
N LEU A 38 4.11 7.70 1.89
CA LEU A 38 5.20 7.83 2.83
C LEU A 38 4.95 9.06 3.70
N TRP A 39 5.00 8.85 5.01
CA TRP A 39 4.80 9.89 6.02
C TRP A 39 6.08 10.04 6.82
N SER A 40 6.33 11.24 7.30
CA SER A 40 7.48 11.53 8.17
C SER A 40 7.01 12.11 9.48
N VAL A 41 7.59 11.62 10.56
CA VAL A 41 7.44 12.15 11.91
C VAL A 41 8.82 12.57 12.40
N ALA A 42 8.96 13.81 12.83
CA ALA A 42 10.17 14.26 13.48
C ALA A 42 10.17 13.82 14.95
N ILE A 43 11.30 13.29 15.41
CA ILE A 43 11.57 13.12 16.82
C ILE A 43 12.38 14.33 17.23
N GLU A 44 11.76 15.19 18.01
CA GLU A 44 12.41 16.37 18.56
C GLU A 44 12.83 16.08 20.01
N ASP A 45 13.60 16.96 20.62
CA ASP A 45 13.93 16.80 22.02
C ASP A 45 12.64 16.97 22.85
N PHE A 46 12.19 15.81 23.37
CA PHE A 46 11.06 15.60 24.27
C PHE A 46 9.66 15.61 23.66
N TYR A 47 9.50 15.58 22.33
CA TYR A 47 8.19 15.40 21.68
C TYR A 47 8.31 14.81 20.26
N PHE A 48 7.19 14.26 19.76
CA PHE A 48 7.05 13.82 18.38
C PHE A 48 6.22 14.85 17.59
N GLU A 49 6.62 15.13 16.34
CA GLU A 49 5.91 16.08 15.49
C GLU A 49 5.63 15.47 14.09
N PRO A 50 4.36 15.30 13.71
CA PRO A 50 3.16 15.48 14.53
C PRO A 50 3.04 14.41 15.64
N ALA A 51 2.39 14.76 16.75
CA ALA A 51 2.14 13.82 17.84
C ALA A 51 1.09 12.76 17.48
N ASP A 52 0.11 13.15 16.65
CA ASP A 52 -0.95 12.25 16.19
C ASP A 52 -0.95 12.21 14.66
N ALA A 53 -0.69 11.05 14.10
CA ALA A 53 -0.73 10.83 12.65
C ALA A 53 -1.93 9.97 12.28
N ALA A 54 -2.66 10.37 11.22
CA ALA A 54 -3.78 9.60 10.66
C ALA A 54 -3.43 9.16 9.25
N ILE A 55 -3.34 7.87 9.04
CA ILE A 55 -2.89 7.24 7.79
C ILE A 55 -3.87 6.19 7.28
N GLN A 56 -3.60 5.66 6.10
CA GLN A 56 -4.36 4.56 5.49
C GLN A 56 -3.59 3.25 5.60
N PRO A 57 -4.28 2.08 5.60
CA PRO A 57 -3.59 0.79 5.48
C PRO A 57 -2.69 0.73 4.24
N GLY A 58 -1.47 0.27 4.42
CA GLY A 58 -0.43 0.24 3.39
C GLY A 58 0.53 1.41 3.43
N ASP A 59 0.21 2.49 4.16
CA ASP A 59 1.11 3.63 4.34
C ASP A 59 2.30 3.26 5.22
N THR A 60 3.39 3.97 5.01
CA THR A 60 4.63 3.84 5.82
C THR A 60 4.91 5.13 6.56
N ILE A 61 5.26 5.03 7.82
CA ILE A 61 5.78 6.15 8.60
C ILE A 61 7.28 5.96 8.81
N THR A 62 8.02 7.02 8.60
CA THR A 62 9.44 7.13 8.94
C THR A 62 9.61 8.16 10.03
N TRP A 63 10.14 7.74 11.17
CA TRP A 63 10.58 8.64 12.24
C TRP A 63 12.04 9.01 12.02
N VAL A 64 12.36 10.27 12.16
CA VAL A 64 13.72 10.79 12.03
C VAL A 64 14.07 11.56 13.30
N ASN A 65 15.15 11.16 13.97
CA ASN A 65 15.63 11.90 15.14
C ASN A 65 16.31 13.22 14.70
N LYS A 66 15.58 14.31 14.86
CA LYS A 66 16.04 15.66 14.58
C LYS A 66 16.50 16.40 15.84
N GLY A 67 16.36 15.78 17.00
CA GLY A 67 16.81 16.29 18.27
C GLY A 67 18.32 16.15 18.46
N ASN A 68 18.77 16.56 19.63
CA ASN A 68 20.18 16.48 20.02
C ASN A 68 20.47 15.32 20.98
N HIS A 69 19.42 14.62 21.42
CA HIS A 69 19.51 13.50 22.35
C HIS A 69 19.07 12.19 21.68
N PRO A 70 19.49 11.05 22.22
CA PRO A 70 18.97 9.77 21.78
C PRO A 70 17.51 9.57 22.18
N HIS A 71 16.73 8.96 21.33
CA HIS A 71 15.31 8.66 21.54
C HIS A 71 14.97 7.26 21.04
N THR A 72 13.80 6.76 21.42
CA THR A 72 13.22 5.53 20.87
C THR A 72 11.81 5.79 20.35
N VAL A 73 11.36 4.91 19.45
CA VAL A 73 9.96 4.81 19.00
C VAL A 73 9.48 3.43 19.37
N THR A 74 8.80 3.33 20.51
CA THR A 74 8.45 2.06 21.11
C THR A 74 6.95 1.97 21.34
N SER A 75 6.31 0.96 20.74
CA SER A 75 4.91 0.65 20.99
C SER A 75 4.78 -0.25 22.21
N GLY A 76 4.00 0.18 23.21
CA GLY A 76 3.86 -0.55 24.46
C GLY A 76 3.26 -1.95 24.33
N ASP A 77 2.21 -2.08 23.52
CA ASP A 77 1.52 -3.35 23.22
C ASP A 77 1.59 -3.70 21.73
N GLY A 78 2.36 -2.95 21.00
CA GLY A 78 2.33 -3.00 19.55
C GLY A 78 3.54 -3.69 18.94
N PRO A 79 3.52 -3.76 17.62
CA PRO A 79 4.43 -4.59 16.86
C PRO A 79 5.78 -3.93 16.56
N PHE A 80 6.11 -2.78 17.14
CA PHE A 80 7.35 -2.09 16.75
C PHE A 80 8.12 -1.51 17.94
N ASP A 81 9.42 -1.56 17.78
CA ASP A 81 10.43 -0.96 18.64
C ASP A 81 11.62 -0.58 17.77
N SER A 82 11.99 0.69 17.78
CA SER A 82 13.10 1.18 16.99
C SER A 82 14.47 0.90 17.60
N GLU A 83 14.51 0.49 18.86
CA GLU A 83 15.70 0.61 19.68
C GLU A 83 16.17 2.08 19.75
N VAL A 84 17.37 2.33 20.23
CA VAL A 84 17.89 3.69 20.38
C VAL A 84 18.24 4.28 19.02
N LEU A 85 17.64 5.44 18.74
CA LEU A 85 17.94 6.27 17.58
C LEU A 85 18.78 7.46 18.03
N ASN A 86 20.02 7.54 17.60
CA ASN A 86 20.87 8.70 17.81
C ASN A 86 20.46 9.86 16.89
N PRO A 87 20.88 11.11 17.16
CA PRO A 87 20.61 12.22 16.27
C PRO A 87 20.95 11.93 14.82
N GLY A 88 19.97 12.15 13.91
CA GLY A 88 20.09 11.89 12.49
C GLY A 88 19.66 10.48 12.04
N GLU A 89 19.50 9.54 12.97
CA GLU A 89 19.03 8.19 12.65
C GLU A 89 17.52 8.13 12.45
N SER A 90 17.06 7.14 11.70
CA SER A 90 15.65 6.97 11.34
C SER A 90 15.18 5.52 11.49
N PHE A 91 13.87 5.36 11.60
CA PHE A 91 13.18 4.09 11.72
C PHE A 91 11.87 4.14 10.95
N SER A 92 11.52 3.09 10.23
CA SER A 92 10.32 3.04 9.40
C SER A 92 9.45 1.84 9.70
N VAL A 93 8.14 2.04 9.66
CA VAL A 93 7.13 0.97 9.82
C VAL A 93 6.07 1.12 8.75
N ALA A 94 5.76 0.03 8.05
CA ALA A 94 4.60 -0.06 7.18
C ALA A 94 3.40 -0.57 7.99
N PHE A 95 2.28 0.16 7.93
CA PHE A 95 1.06 -0.15 8.66
C PHE A 95 0.04 -0.79 7.73
N THR A 96 -0.20 -2.08 7.90
CA THR A 96 -1.14 -2.84 7.05
C THR A 96 -2.50 -3.08 7.71
N LYS A 97 -2.58 -2.94 9.03
CA LYS A 97 -3.80 -3.19 9.81
C LYS A 97 -4.40 -1.89 10.32
N ALA A 98 -5.72 -1.75 10.19
CA ALA A 98 -6.46 -0.67 10.81
C ALA A 98 -6.40 -0.76 12.34
N GLY A 99 -6.37 0.39 12.99
CA GLY A 99 -6.35 0.50 14.44
C GLY A 99 -5.62 1.74 14.92
N THR A 100 -5.52 1.88 16.23
CA THR A 100 -4.76 2.94 16.89
C THR A 100 -3.54 2.34 17.56
N PHE A 101 -2.38 2.84 17.21
CA PHE A 101 -1.09 2.40 17.72
C PHE A 101 -0.46 3.53 18.53
N THR A 102 -0.45 3.39 19.84
CA THR A 102 0.23 4.33 20.73
C THR A 102 1.69 3.97 20.86
N TYR A 103 2.55 4.95 20.95
CA TYR A 103 3.96 4.74 21.16
C TYR A 103 4.57 5.84 22.05
N HIS A 104 5.74 5.58 22.53
CA HIS A 104 6.48 6.47 23.43
C HIS A 104 7.98 6.32 23.22
N CYS A 105 8.73 7.23 23.81
CA CYS A 105 10.16 7.10 23.96
C CYS A 105 10.48 6.46 25.32
N GLU A 106 11.23 5.36 25.33
CA GLU A 106 11.58 4.68 26.58
C GLU A 106 12.55 5.48 27.46
N ILE A 107 13.39 6.32 26.83
CA ILE A 107 14.36 7.15 27.54
C ILE A 107 13.66 8.36 28.20
N HIS A 108 12.58 8.83 27.59
CA HIS A 108 11.80 9.98 28.04
C HIS A 108 10.30 9.59 28.05
N PRO A 109 9.82 8.90 29.09
CA PRO A 109 8.48 8.26 29.09
C PRO A 109 7.30 9.20 28.90
N ASP A 110 7.48 10.50 29.12
CA ASP A 110 6.44 11.51 28.88
C ASP A 110 6.26 11.85 27.39
N MET A 111 7.24 11.51 26.54
CA MET A 111 7.13 11.63 25.09
C MET A 111 6.20 10.51 24.57
N ARG A 112 4.96 10.89 24.24
CA ARG A 112 3.94 9.96 23.77
C ARG A 112 3.26 10.48 22.53
N ALA A 113 2.86 9.56 21.68
CA ALA A 113 2.18 9.87 20.43
C ALA A 113 1.33 8.70 19.94
N SER A 114 0.61 8.89 18.86
CA SER A 114 -0.20 7.83 18.26
C SER A 114 -0.23 7.86 16.74
N VAL A 115 -0.45 6.68 16.18
CA VAL A 115 -0.78 6.48 14.76
C VAL A 115 -2.16 5.88 14.67
N VAL A 116 -3.07 6.55 13.96
CA VAL A 116 -4.39 6.02 13.63
C VAL A 116 -4.37 5.55 12.19
N VAL A 117 -4.52 4.25 12.00
CA VAL A 117 -4.67 3.64 10.68
C VAL A 117 -6.17 3.49 10.42
N LYS A 118 -6.68 4.23 9.46
CA LYS A 118 -8.11 4.30 9.14
C LYS A 118 -8.58 3.00 8.48
N ARG A 119 -9.87 2.75 8.59
CA ARG A 119 -10.55 1.67 7.86
C ARG A 119 -10.98 2.14 6.48
#